data_641afedd3c871880e8572ddb92a1cce2
#
_entry.id   641afedd3c871880e8572ddb92a1cce2
#
_cell.length_a   1.000
_cell.length_b   1.000
_cell.length_c   1.000
_cell.angle_alpha   90.00
_cell.angle_beta   90.00
_cell.angle_gamma   90.00
#
_symmetry.space_group_name_H-M   'P 1'
#
loop_
_entity.id
_entity.type
_entity.pdbx_description
1 polymer ?
#
loop_
_entity_poly.entity_id
_entity_poly.type
_entity_poly.pdbx_seq_one_letter_code
_entity_poly.pdbx_strand_id
1 'polypeptide(L)'
;MKKKNIYIIMEMVRRELHGNLLLTLISLKKSFNVYISDSSTFKHLLKKNLINPGIIHTKSITHGEAKSKFHQNLHEKKYLITAIDEEHGLLDDFDYEEYFITNRVSKKELDKTSAFFCWGKYDYKILRKYFTKSKNKFYLTGSPRSDIWKKKINFEKNKDEEQIFKKPYILICTNFSFSN
;
A
#
# COMPACT_ATOMS: atom_id res chain seq x y z
N MET A 1 -26.83 4.70 10.54
CA MET A 1 -26.25 3.98 9.36
C MET A 1 -25.22 2.95 9.80
N LYS A 2 -25.23 1.73 9.23
CA LYS A 2 -24.22 0.71 9.54
C LYS A 2 -22.86 1.18 9.00
N LYS A 3 -21.82 1.20 9.86
CA LYS A 3 -20.46 1.57 9.45
C LYS A 3 -19.93 0.57 8.42
N LYS A 4 -19.20 1.07 7.41
CA LYS A 4 -18.51 0.23 6.42
C LYS A 4 -17.17 -0.23 6.97
N ASN A 5 -16.75 -1.43 6.60
CA ASN A 5 -15.48 -2.01 7.04
C ASN A 5 -14.36 -1.69 6.07
N ILE A 6 -13.18 -1.40 6.60
CA ILE A 6 -11.91 -1.32 5.87
C ILE A 6 -10.97 -2.36 6.48
N TYR A 7 -10.38 -3.17 5.62
CA TYR A 7 -9.37 -4.17 5.97
C TYR A 7 -8.04 -3.76 5.34
N ILE A 8 -7.03 -3.52 6.17
CA ILE A 8 -5.68 -3.14 5.74
C ILE A 8 -4.79 -4.35 5.92
N ILE A 9 -4.29 -4.89 4.81
CA ILE A 9 -3.39 -6.05 4.83
C ILE A 9 -1.97 -5.57 4.96
N MET A 10 -1.30 -5.99 6.02
CA MET A 10 0.07 -5.63 6.36
C MET A 10 0.97 -6.87 6.33
N GLU A 11 2.13 -6.77 5.72
CA GLU A 11 3.11 -7.86 5.65
C GLU A 11 4.34 -7.57 6.52
N MET A 12 4.83 -6.33 6.53
CA MET A 12 6.03 -5.94 7.28
C MET A 12 5.74 -4.82 8.27
N VAL A 13 5.61 -5.18 9.56
CA VAL A 13 5.29 -4.25 10.65
C VAL A 13 6.24 -3.05 10.66
N ARG A 14 7.57 -3.28 10.61
CA ARG A 14 8.57 -2.20 10.70
C ARG A 14 8.43 -1.14 9.58
N ARG A 15 7.98 -1.54 8.41
CA ARG A 15 7.86 -0.66 7.24
C ARG A 15 6.48 -0.03 7.10
N GLU A 16 5.43 -0.79 7.43
CA GLU A 16 4.07 -0.46 7.02
C GLU A 16 3.20 0.08 8.17
N LEU A 17 3.55 -0.24 9.44
CA LEU A 17 2.68 0.03 10.58
C LEU A 17 2.31 1.51 10.73
N HIS A 18 3.29 2.41 10.72
CA HIS A 18 3.01 3.83 10.98
C HIS A 18 2.11 4.47 9.93
N GLY A 19 2.35 4.16 8.63
CA GLY A 19 1.50 4.62 7.53
C GLY A 19 0.08 4.08 7.64
N ASN A 20 -0.04 2.79 7.97
CA ASN A 20 -1.34 2.14 8.13
C ASN A 20 -2.09 2.62 9.38
N LEU A 21 -1.39 2.96 10.46
CA LEU A 21 -2.00 3.60 11.64
C LEU A 21 -2.54 4.99 11.31
N LEU A 22 -1.79 5.81 10.56
CA LEU A 22 -2.27 7.11 10.10
C LEU A 22 -3.55 6.96 9.26
N LEU A 23 -3.54 6.06 8.29
CA LEU A 23 -4.71 5.75 7.46
C LEU A 23 -5.89 5.27 8.30
N THR A 24 -5.63 4.42 9.31
CA THR A 24 -6.63 3.92 10.26
C THR A 24 -7.27 5.07 11.04
N LEU A 25 -6.47 5.94 11.64
CA LEU A 25 -6.98 7.06 12.42
C LEU A 25 -7.86 8.00 11.60
N ILE A 26 -7.44 8.31 10.36
CA ILE A 26 -8.22 9.15 9.44
C ILE A 26 -9.54 8.44 9.06
N SER A 27 -9.49 7.14 8.80
CA SER A 27 -10.68 6.36 8.42
C SER A 27 -11.68 6.23 9.57
N LEU A 28 -11.20 6.03 10.79
CA LEU A 28 -12.05 6.02 12.01
C LEU A 28 -12.78 7.35 12.19
N LYS A 29 -12.10 8.49 11.97
CA LYS A 29 -12.73 9.83 11.99
C LYS A 29 -13.80 10.00 10.91
N LYS A 30 -13.76 9.21 9.84
CA LYS A 30 -14.76 9.18 8.76
C LYS A 30 -15.83 8.10 8.97
N SER A 31 -15.96 7.59 10.19
CA SER A 31 -16.97 6.61 10.58
C SER A 31 -16.86 5.23 9.90
N PHE A 32 -15.66 4.81 9.53
CA PHE A 32 -15.40 3.42 9.14
C PHE A 32 -15.03 2.57 10.34
N ASN A 33 -15.29 1.25 10.26
CA ASN A 33 -14.61 0.28 11.09
C ASN A 33 -13.32 -0.12 10.37
N VAL A 34 -12.19 -0.13 11.07
CA VAL A 34 -10.90 -0.45 10.44
C VAL A 34 -10.25 -1.63 11.15
N TYR A 35 -9.78 -2.58 10.37
CA TYR A 35 -9.11 -3.78 10.82
C TYR A 35 -7.75 -3.88 10.12
N ILE A 36 -6.67 -3.95 10.90
CA ILE A 36 -5.33 -4.24 10.39
C ILE A 36 -5.05 -5.72 10.65
N SER A 37 -4.60 -6.43 9.63
CA SER A 37 -4.32 -7.86 9.72
C SER A 37 -3.18 -8.26 8.80
N ASP A 38 -2.49 -9.34 9.13
CA ASP A 38 -1.65 -10.04 8.18
C ASP A 38 -2.47 -10.81 7.15
N SER A 39 -1.82 -11.19 6.05
CA SER A 39 -2.48 -11.87 4.92
C SER A 39 -3.04 -13.24 5.30
N SER A 40 -2.36 -14.00 6.18
CA SER A 40 -2.77 -15.36 6.54
C SER A 40 -4.02 -15.36 7.41
N THR A 41 -4.02 -14.52 8.45
CA THR A 41 -5.18 -14.32 9.33
C THR A 41 -6.39 -13.82 8.55
N PHE A 42 -6.21 -12.81 7.70
CA PHE A 42 -7.32 -12.31 6.88
C PHE A 42 -7.90 -13.40 5.97
N LYS A 43 -7.06 -14.17 5.27
CA LYS A 43 -7.51 -15.29 4.41
C LYS A 43 -8.24 -16.37 5.21
N HIS A 44 -7.77 -16.67 6.43
CA HIS A 44 -8.44 -17.62 7.31
C HIS A 44 -9.86 -17.14 7.68
N LEU A 45 -9.99 -15.90 8.15
CA LEU A 45 -11.27 -15.29 8.50
C LEU A 45 -12.22 -15.23 7.30
N LEU A 46 -11.70 -14.87 6.13
CA LEU A 46 -12.46 -14.85 4.88
C LEU A 46 -12.98 -16.23 4.47
N LYS A 47 -12.13 -17.26 4.58
CA LYS A 47 -12.50 -18.67 4.31
C LYS A 47 -13.58 -19.17 5.24
N LYS A 48 -13.53 -18.78 6.52
CA LYS A 48 -14.51 -19.15 7.54
C LYS A 48 -15.78 -18.29 7.52
N ASN A 49 -15.88 -17.30 6.63
CA ASN A 49 -16.98 -16.33 6.56
C ASN A 49 -17.22 -15.57 7.88
N LEU A 50 -16.14 -15.30 8.63
CA LEU A 50 -16.18 -14.59 9.91
C LEU A 50 -16.11 -13.07 9.76
N ILE A 51 -15.89 -12.56 8.56
CA ILE A 51 -15.81 -11.12 8.25
C ILE A 51 -16.81 -10.76 7.16
N ASN A 52 -17.39 -9.58 7.28
CA ASN A 52 -18.36 -9.07 6.32
C ASN A 52 -17.66 -8.35 5.15
N PRO A 53 -18.27 -8.29 3.95
CA PRO A 53 -17.75 -7.51 2.84
C PRO A 53 -17.48 -6.05 3.22
N GLY A 54 -16.45 -5.49 2.62
CA GLY A 54 -16.01 -4.12 2.86
C GLY A 54 -14.95 -3.70 1.85
N ILE A 55 -14.16 -2.72 2.21
CA ILE A 55 -13.00 -2.27 1.42
C ILE A 55 -11.77 -3.02 1.91
N ILE A 56 -11.06 -3.66 1.01
CA ILE A 56 -9.73 -4.20 1.30
C ILE A 56 -8.66 -3.31 0.68
N HIS A 57 -7.71 -2.86 1.50
CA HIS A 57 -6.58 -2.07 1.06
C HIS A 57 -5.33 -2.94 1.01
N THR A 58 -4.76 -3.07 -0.19
CA THR A 58 -3.59 -3.92 -0.47
C THR A 58 -2.40 -3.07 -0.92
N LYS A 59 -1.21 -3.53 -0.58
CA LYS A 59 0.05 -2.85 -0.87
C LYS A 59 0.54 -2.98 -2.31
N SER A 60 -0.08 -3.78 -3.15
CA SER A 60 0.32 -3.96 -4.55
C SER A 60 -0.72 -4.69 -5.38
N ILE A 61 -0.66 -4.49 -6.69
CA ILE A 61 -1.41 -5.25 -7.70
C ILE A 61 -0.47 -5.90 -8.72
N THR A 62 0.69 -6.36 -8.26
CA THR A 62 1.67 -7.08 -9.09
C THR A 62 1.12 -8.39 -9.62
N HIS A 63 1.78 -8.93 -10.63
CA HIS A 63 1.46 -10.24 -11.20
C HIS A 63 1.63 -11.36 -10.16
N GLY A 64 0.89 -12.45 -10.36
CA GLY A 64 0.99 -13.64 -9.53
C GLY A 64 -0.32 -14.43 -9.47
N GLU A 65 -0.24 -15.75 -9.67
CA GLU A 65 -1.42 -16.60 -9.73
C GLU A 65 -2.17 -16.64 -8.39
N ALA A 66 -1.44 -16.77 -7.28
CA ALA A 66 -2.03 -16.79 -5.94
C ALA A 66 -2.75 -15.48 -5.60
N LYS A 67 -2.16 -14.33 -6.01
CA LYS A 67 -2.78 -13.01 -5.86
C LYS A 67 -4.03 -12.89 -6.71
N SER A 68 -3.97 -13.37 -7.95
CA SER A 68 -5.11 -13.34 -8.88
C SER A 68 -6.28 -14.17 -8.36
N LYS A 69 -6.04 -15.36 -7.83
CA LYS A 69 -7.06 -16.20 -7.20
C LYS A 69 -7.66 -15.53 -5.97
N PHE A 70 -6.81 -14.90 -5.16
CA PHE A 70 -7.26 -14.17 -3.97
C PHE A 70 -8.15 -12.97 -4.32
N HIS A 71 -7.74 -12.13 -5.26
CA HIS A 71 -8.53 -10.97 -5.72
C HIS A 71 -9.83 -11.41 -6.40
N GLN A 72 -9.81 -12.53 -7.13
CA GLN A 72 -11.03 -13.10 -7.70
C GLN A 72 -12.04 -13.52 -6.61
N ASN A 73 -11.59 -14.22 -5.59
CA ASN A 73 -12.42 -14.61 -4.45
C ASN A 73 -13.00 -13.38 -3.70
N LEU A 74 -12.20 -12.33 -3.53
CA LEU A 74 -12.68 -11.08 -2.93
C LEU A 74 -13.76 -10.42 -3.78
N HIS A 75 -13.58 -10.38 -5.09
CA HIS A 75 -14.55 -9.81 -6.02
C HIS A 75 -15.86 -10.59 -6.00
N GLU A 76 -15.82 -11.93 -6.03
CA GLU A 76 -16.99 -12.81 -5.93
C GLU A 76 -17.73 -12.62 -4.61
N LYS A 77 -17.00 -12.38 -3.51
CA LYS A 77 -17.56 -12.06 -2.19
C LYS A 77 -17.94 -10.59 -2.01
N LYS A 78 -17.94 -9.79 -3.09
CA LYS A 78 -18.35 -8.37 -3.11
C LYS A 78 -17.51 -7.44 -2.24
N TYR A 79 -16.22 -7.74 -2.06
CA TYR A 79 -15.26 -6.78 -1.50
C TYR A 79 -14.82 -5.77 -2.57
N LEU A 80 -14.63 -4.52 -2.16
CA LEU A 80 -14.00 -3.50 -2.97
C LEU A 80 -12.49 -3.51 -2.73
N ILE A 81 -11.70 -3.70 -3.78
CA ILE A 81 -10.25 -3.74 -3.67
C ILE A 81 -9.70 -2.35 -3.96
N THR A 82 -8.90 -1.81 -3.06
CA THR A 82 -8.10 -0.60 -3.27
C THR A 82 -6.63 -0.94 -3.11
N ALA A 83 -5.76 -0.25 -3.83
CA ALA A 83 -4.34 -0.54 -3.81
C ALA A 83 -3.48 0.72 -3.89
N ILE A 84 -2.28 0.61 -3.31
CA ILE A 84 -1.15 1.50 -3.50
C ILE A 84 0.09 0.63 -3.71
N ASP A 85 1.05 1.04 -4.54
CA ASP A 85 2.30 0.27 -4.62
C ASP A 85 3.29 0.75 -3.56
N GLU A 86 3.45 -0.01 -2.48
CA GLU A 86 4.33 0.32 -1.36
C GLU A 86 5.81 -0.02 -1.59
N GLU A 87 6.13 -0.66 -2.71
CA GLU A 87 7.47 -1.24 -2.96
C GLU A 87 8.16 -0.68 -4.19
N HIS A 88 7.55 0.24 -4.91
CA HIS A 88 8.26 0.84 -6.02
C HIS A 88 9.19 1.97 -5.57
N GLY A 89 10.22 2.20 -6.33
CA GLY A 89 11.21 3.25 -6.13
C GLY A 89 11.77 3.73 -7.47
N LEU A 90 12.52 4.80 -7.45
CA LEU A 90 13.26 5.25 -8.63
C LEU A 90 14.38 4.25 -8.91
N LEU A 91 14.43 3.74 -10.13
CA LEU A 91 15.47 2.85 -10.64
C LEU A 91 16.19 3.60 -11.76
N ASP A 92 17.45 3.95 -11.54
CA ASP A 92 18.22 4.79 -12.48
C ASP A 92 18.63 4.01 -13.74
N ASP A 93 18.81 2.69 -13.66
CA ASP A 93 19.36 1.84 -14.73
C ASP A 93 18.30 1.20 -15.64
N PHE A 94 17.03 1.49 -15.42
CA PHE A 94 15.93 0.90 -16.17
C PHE A 94 15.00 1.96 -16.75
N ASP A 95 14.35 1.64 -17.86
CA ASP A 95 13.15 2.37 -18.26
C ASP A 95 12.09 2.16 -17.17
N TYR A 96 12.02 3.12 -16.25
CA TYR A 96 11.09 3.09 -15.11
C TYR A 96 9.65 2.92 -15.59
N GLU A 97 9.28 3.56 -16.69
CA GLU A 97 7.92 3.52 -17.22
C GLU A 97 7.58 2.10 -17.66
N GLU A 98 8.44 1.43 -18.42
CA GLU A 98 8.26 0.06 -18.86
C GLU A 98 8.26 -0.90 -17.66
N TYR A 99 9.24 -0.77 -16.76
CA TYR A 99 9.31 -1.59 -15.54
C TYR A 99 8.03 -1.47 -14.71
N PHE A 100 7.53 -0.26 -14.51
CA PHE A 100 6.36 -0.02 -13.68
C PHE A 100 5.11 -0.68 -14.24
N ILE A 101 4.85 -0.52 -15.53
CA ILE A 101 3.66 -1.09 -16.18
C ILE A 101 3.73 -2.61 -16.38
N THR A 102 4.95 -3.18 -16.54
CA THR A 102 5.11 -4.62 -16.80
C THR A 102 5.25 -5.44 -15.52
N ASN A 103 5.91 -4.89 -14.49
CA ASN A 103 6.23 -5.66 -13.28
C ASN A 103 5.39 -5.26 -12.06
N ARG A 104 4.99 -3.97 -11.96
CA ARG A 104 4.32 -3.47 -10.76
C ARG A 104 2.80 -3.42 -10.88
N VAL A 105 2.26 -3.37 -12.10
CA VAL A 105 0.81 -3.22 -12.33
C VAL A 105 0.29 -4.31 -13.25
N SER A 106 -0.34 -5.32 -12.69
CA SER A 106 -1.06 -6.33 -13.46
C SER A 106 -2.38 -5.77 -13.95
N LYS A 107 -2.58 -5.74 -15.27
CA LYS A 107 -3.86 -5.34 -15.87
C LYS A 107 -5.02 -6.18 -15.35
N LYS A 108 -4.83 -7.50 -15.23
CA LYS A 108 -5.84 -8.43 -14.72
C LYS A 108 -6.27 -8.08 -13.29
N GLU A 109 -5.33 -7.64 -12.45
CA GLU A 109 -5.63 -7.24 -11.08
C GLU A 109 -6.21 -5.83 -11.02
N LEU A 110 -5.75 -4.93 -11.88
CA LEU A 110 -6.30 -3.58 -12.01
C LEU A 110 -7.78 -3.62 -12.43
N ASP A 111 -8.18 -4.55 -13.30
CA ASP A 111 -9.57 -4.68 -13.72
C ASP A 111 -10.50 -5.01 -12.54
N LYS A 112 -10.03 -5.76 -11.54
CA LYS A 112 -10.74 -6.08 -10.29
C LYS A 112 -10.63 -5.01 -9.21
N THR A 113 -9.67 -4.09 -9.35
CA THR A 113 -9.42 -3.01 -8.38
C THR A 113 -10.42 -1.88 -8.60
N SER A 114 -10.98 -1.38 -7.51
CA SER A 114 -11.93 -0.25 -7.51
C SER A 114 -11.21 1.10 -7.54
N ALA A 115 -10.06 1.21 -6.85
CA ALA A 115 -9.24 2.40 -6.82
C ALA A 115 -7.76 2.05 -6.65
N PHE A 116 -6.90 2.75 -7.40
CA PHE A 116 -5.46 2.68 -7.26
C PHE A 116 -4.91 4.06 -6.92
N PHE A 117 -4.16 4.13 -5.83
CA PHE A 117 -3.60 5.38 -5.32
C PHE A 117 -2.16 5.54 -5.79
N CYS A 118 -1.87 6.67 -6.40
CA CYS A 118 -0.55 6.99 -6.96
C CYS A 118 0.25 7.86 -6.00
N TRP A 119 1.52 7.53 -5.81
CA TRP A 119 2.42 8.31 -4.95
C TRP A 119 2.68 9.71 -5.48
N GLY A 120 2.80 9.83 -6.80
CA GLY A 120 3.18 11.07 -7.44
C GLY A 120 2.54 11.29 -8.80
N LYS A 121 2.76 12.50 -9.33
CA LYS A 121 2.26 12.90 -10.67
C LYS A 121 2.84 12.02 -11.78
N TYR A 122 4.04 11.51 -11.60
CA TYR A 122 4.74 10.70 -12.61
C TYR A 122 3.99 9.37 -12.80
N ASP A 123 3.82 8.59 -11.73
CA ASP A 123 3.07 7.33 -11.76
C ASP A 123 1.65 7.50 -12.27
N TYR A 124 0.99 8.56 -11.79
CA TYR A 124 -0.37 8.88 -12.23
C TYR A 124 -0.46 9.12 -13.73
N LYS A 125 0.52 9.82 -14.33
CA LYS A 125 0.56 10.07 -15.78
C LYS A 125 0.83 8.78 -16.55
N ILE A 126 1.79 7.95 -16.12
CA ILE A 126 2.12 6.66 -16.73
C ILE A 126 0.88 5.77 -16.75
N LEU A 127 0.24 5.56 -15.60
CA LEU A 127 -0.92 4.69 -15.50
C LEU A 127 -2.06 5.14 -16.40
N ARG A 128 -2.32 6.43 -16.48
CA ARG A 128 -3.36 6.96 -17.38
C ARG A 128 -3.02 6.88 -18.86
N LYS A 129 -1.73 6.87 -19.21
CA LYS A 129 -1.24 6.68 -20.58
C LYS A 129 -1.48 5.24 -21.03
N TYR A 130 -1.07 4.26 -20.22
CA TYR A 130 -1.09 2.86 -20.60
C TYR A 130 -2.42 2.15 -20.32
N PHE A 131 -3.11 2.49 -19.24
CA PHE A 131 -4.38 1.86 -18.85
C PHE A 131 -5.58 2.78 -19.10
N THR A 132 -5.77 3.15 -20.36
CA THR A 132 -6.77 4.15 -20.77
C THR A 132 -8.20 3.82 -20.36
N LYS A 133 -8.57 2.53 -20.37
CA LYS A 133 -9.89 2.04 -19.94
C LYS A 133 -10.11 2.13 -18.43
N SER A 134 -9.03 2.28 -17.66
CA SER A 134 -9.07 2.32 -16.18
C SER A 134 -8.74 3.71 -15.60
N LYS A 135 -8.74 4.76 -16.43
CA LYS A 135 -8.35 6.12 -16.02
C LYS A 135 -9.09 6.68 -14.80
N ASN A 136 -10.34 6.29 -14.64
CA ASN A 136 -11.20 6.68 -13.52
C ASN A 136 -10.89 5.97 -12.20
N LYS A 137 -10.01 4.96 -12.23
CA LYS A 137 -9.59 4.22 -11.03
C LYS A 137 -8.34 4.81 -10.38
N PHE A 138 -7.60 5.70 -11.07
CA PHE A 138 -6.36 6.26 -10.57
C PHE A 138 -6.58 7.56 -9.83
N TYR A 139 -6.00 7.65 -8.63
CA TYR A 139 -6.10 8.81 -7.74
C TYR A 139 -4.71 9.28 -7.34
N LEU A 140 -4.42 10.55 -7.53
CA LEU A 140 -3.18 11.17 -7.09
C LEU A 140 -3.32 11.60 -5.62
N THR A 141 -2.80 10.80 -4.72
CA THR A 141 -2.99 10.99 -3.28
C THR A 141 -1.69 11.17 -2.49
N GLY A 142 -0.57 10.69 -3.01
CA GLY A 142 0.62 10.47 -2.20
C GLY A 142 0.54 9.13 -1.45
N SER A 143 1.50 8.90 -0.55
CA SER A 143 1.55 7.71 0.29
C SER A 143 1.42 8.08 1.77
N PRO A 144 0.61 7.38 2.56
CA PRO A 144 0.52 7.60 4.01
C PRO A 144 1.87 7.50 4.71
N ARG A 145 2.75 6.64 4.21
CA ARG A 145 4.12 6.47 4.70
C ARG A 145 4.98 7.72 4.50
N SER A 146 4.88 8.35 3.33
CA SER A 146 5.58 9.61 3.05
C SER A 146 5.01 10.79 3.84
N ASP A 147 3.74 10.77 4.15
CA ASP A 147 3.09 11.83 4.91
C ASP A 147 3.57 11.89 6.37
N ILE A 148 3.96 10.75 6.93
CA ILE A 148 4.56 10.71 8.27
C ILE A 148 5.90 11.46 8.30
N TRP A 149 6.70 11.34 7.24
CA TRP A 149 7.99 12.04 7.15
C TRP A 149 7.85 13.54 6.88
N LYS A 150 6.81 13.95 6.14
CA LYS A 150 6.57 15.35 5.79
C LYS A 150 5.99 16.14 6.95
N LYS A 151 5.09 15.56 7.71
CA LYS A 151 4.61 16.19 8.93
C LYS A 151 5.74 16.07 9.93
N LYS A 152 6.16 17.21 10.49
CA LYS A 152 6.91 17.25 11.75
C LYS A 152 6.01 16.64 12.84
N ILE A 153 5.87 15.32 12.81
CA ILE A 153 5.42 14.58 13.97
C ILE A 153 6.59 14.83 14.92
N ASN A 154 6.41 15.74 15.86
CA ASN A 154 7.28 15.87 17.00
C ASN A 154 7.13 14.54 17.76
N PHE A 155 7.85 13.51 17.31
CA PHE A 155 8.27 12.49 18.24
C PHE A 155 9.06 13.28 19.27
N GLU A 156 8.71 13.20 20.54
CA GLU A 156 9.57 13.69 21.60
C GLU A 156 10.95 13.14 21.29
N LYS A 157 11.85 14.04 20.89
CA LYS A 157 13.23 13.66 20.64
C LYS A 157 13.73 13.14 21.98
N ASN A 158 13.96 11.84 22.05
CA ASN A 158 14.66 11.29 23.18
C ASN A 158 15.97 12.05 23.27
N LYS A 159 16.17 12.79 24.35
CA LYS A 159 17.39 13.59 24.58
C LYS A 159 18.66 12.77 24.44
N ASP A 160 18.55 11.45 24.60
CA ASP A 160 19.63 10.49 24.44
C ASP A 160 20.01 10.23 22.97
N GLU A 161 19.09 10.40 22.01
CA GLU A 161 19.40 10.24 20.58
C GLU A 161 20.19 11.43 20.00
N GLU A 162 20.09 12.63 20.57
CA GLU A 162 20.89 13.78 20.12
C GLU A 162 22.39 13.63 20.42
N GLN A 163 22.77 12.70 21.30
CA GLN A 163 24.18 12.48 21.65
C GLN A 163 24.93 11.54 20.69
N ILE A 164 24.24 10.72 19.94
CA ILE A 164 24.88 9.67 19.12
C ILE A 164 25.63 10.26 17.91
N PHE A 165 25.19 11.39 17.38
CA PHE A 165 25.77 11.97 16.15
C PHE A 165 26.27 13.39 16.32
N LYS A 166 27.30 13.56 17.17
CA LYS A 166 27.94 14.88 17.40
C LYS A 166 28.90 15.34 16.30
N LYS A 167 29.23 14.46 15.35
CA LYS A 167 30.17 14.75 14.26
C LYS A 167 29.49 14.52 12.91
N PRO A 168 29.90 15.21 11.83
CA PRO A 168 29.46 14.87 10.49
C PRO A 168 29.69 13.38 10.20
N TYR A 169 28.70 12.71 9.64
CA TYR A 169 28.79 11.30 9.26
C TYR A 169 28.23 11.09 7.85
N ILE A 170 28.67 10.02 7.21
CA ILE A 170 28.14 9.54 5.94
C ILE A 170 27.29 8.31 6.26
N LEU A 171 26.00 8.38 5.98
CA LEU A 171 25.09 7.21 6.08
C LEU A 171 25.11 6.46 4.75
N ILE A 172 25.59 5.22 4.77
CA ILE A 172 25.51 4.31 3.63
C ILE A 172 24.37 3.33 3.90
N CYS A 173 23.29 3.47 3.14
CA CYS A 173 22.17 2.52 3.17
C CYS A 173 22.41 1.44 2.12
N THR A 174 22.58 0.21 2.56
CA THR A 174 22.73 -0.95 1.66
C THR A 174 21.46 -1.81 1.71
N ASN A 175 21.13 -2.40 0.58
CA ASN A 175 20.03 -3.35 0.48
C ASN A 175 20.62 -4.73 0.21
N PHE A 176 21.01 -5.43 1.29
CA PHE A 176 21.43 -6.83 1.17
C PHE A 176 20.18 -7.71 1.19
N SER A 177 19.89 -8.37 0.07
CA SER A 177 19.02 -9.53 0.12
C SER A 177 19.85 -10.70 0.68
N PHE A 178 19.34 -11.37 1.70
CA PHE A 178 19.87 -12.67 2.10
C PHE A 178 19.62 -13.62 0.93
N SER A 179 20.65 -13.90 0.13
CA SER A 179 20.65 -15.06 -0.74
C SER A 179 20.84 -16.28 0.17
N ASN A 180 19.81 -17.11 0.31
CA ASN A 180 19.95 -18.46 0.82
C ASN A 180 20.75 -19.29 -0.18
#